data_590c4c4443589c425132bac66872cc1c
#
_entry.id   590c4c4443589c425132bac66872cc1c
#
_cell.length_a   1.000
_cell.length_b   1.000
_cell.length_c   1.000
_cell.angle_alpha   90.00
_cell.angle_beta   90.00
_cell.angle_gamma   90.00
#
_symmetry.space_group_name_H-M   'P 1'
#
loop_
_entity.id
_entity.type
_entity.pdbx_description
1 polymer ?
#
loop_
_entity_poly.entity_id
_entity_poly.type
_entity_poly.pdbx_seq_one_letter_code
_entity_poly.pdbx_strand_id
1 'polypeptide(L)'
;MKKKLLSAVLIGAMASSLLAGCGSSAQQSAAGAGTKAVSGETKAAGDASKTIKIGAICSLTGGSAIYGEGAQNAVTMAAEEINSSDSEYKIEIVNGGKVVDDASDAKQAINAYNSLMKESPNAIVGCFFSSVTLPIAEQASKDNMLLLATGATNKDVTLKGPSIFRDCFIDPYQGKMAAQFAKEKGWKKAAVIYAKDDDYSNGLKDAFIENAKANGIEVVYTGECTTKDTDFSSQASQVVAKGADFLFYPCFLDTVPLLVGAARDAGFTGAIMGGDGWDGADTKGVEDKFDNCYFTNHYSSEDTAPAVSNFVTKYKEKYGTESLNACAALYYDAIYMIAEAAKNGKATDTASLIKGMTKMTFTGVGGTFTLDENGDPEKSVAINTFEGGKVKWLMTLSPEGAKK
;
A
#
# COMPACT_ATOMS: atom_id res chain seq x y z
N MET A 1 3.59 60.15 -8.56
CA MET A 1 4.50 60.41 -9.69
C MET A 1 4.67 59.11 -10.43
N LYS A 2 3.88 58.84 -11.41
CA LYS A 2 4.04 58.94 -12.87
C LYS A 2 5.45 58.54 -13.36
N LYS A 3 5.52 57.38 -14.05
CA LYS A 3 5.93 57.31 -15.45
C LYS A 3 5.68 55.95 -16.04
N LYS A 4 4.85 55.98 -17.08
CA LYS A 4 4.59 54.99 -18.14
C LYS A 4 5.73 55.03 -19.17
N LEU A 5 5.85 53.99 -19.98
CA LEU A 5 6.18 53.95 -21.42
C LEU A 5 6.39 52.48 -21.77
N LEU A 6 5.59 51.81 -22.55
CA LEU A 6 5.09 51.82 -23.96
C LEU A 6 6.12 51.37 -25.01
N SER A 7 5.64 50.39 -25.79
CA SER A 7 5.88 50.07 -27.23
C SER A 7 7.12 49.21 -27.55
N ALA A 8 7.14 48.28 -28.51
CA ALA A 8 6.39 48.20 -29.75
C ALA A 8 6.41 46.76 -30.34
N VAL A 9 5.40 46.49 -31.15
CA VAL A 9 5.15 45.41 -32.07
C VAL A 9 6.11 45.44 -33.25
N LEU A 10 6.51 44.25 -33.77
CA LEU A 10 6.89 44.13 -35.19
C LEU A 10 6.34 42.80 -35.73
N ILE A 11 5.44 42.97 -36.70
CA ILE A 11 4.86 42.00 -37.61
C ILE A 11 5.78 41.87 -38.82
N GLY A 12 6.00 40.67 -39.32
CA GLY A 12 6.66 40.43 -40.60
C GLY A 12 6.17 39.14 -41.24
N ALA A 13 5.21 39.27 -42.14
CA ALA A 13 4.73 38.24 -43.05
C ALA A 13 5.43 38.37 -44.42
N MET A 14 5.67 37.24 -45.11
CA MET A 14 5.78 37.07 -46.57
C MET A 14 5.96 35.60 -46.85
N ALA A 15 5.02 34.88 -47.42
CA ALA A 15 4.44 34.80 -48.77
C ALA A 15 5.25 33.93 -49.75
N SER A 16 4.62 32.80 -50.07
CA SER A 16 4.37 32.09 -51.34
C SER A 16 5.48 31.91 -52.40
N SER A 17 5.60 30.64 -52.86
CA SER A 17 5.56 30.37 -54.31
C SER A 17 5.14 28.91 -54.61
N LEU A 18 4.05 28.82 -55.35
CA LEU A 18 3.60 27.70 -56.14
C LEU A 18 4.44 27.58 -57.43
N LEU A 19 4.68 26.36 -57.91
CA LEU A 19 4.68 26.11 -59.33
C LEU A 19 4.38 24.64 -59.66
N ALA A 20 3.37 24.48 -60.45
CA ALA A 20 2.83 23.27 -61.02
C ALA A 20 3.65 22.80 -62.25
N GLY A 21 3.55 21.52 -62.57
CA GLY A 21 4.03 20.91 -63.78
C GLY A 21 3.27 19.65 -64.13
N CYS A 22 2.25 19.80 -64.99
CA CYS A 22 1.53 18.71 -65.66
C CYS A 22 2.38 18.10 -66.79
N GLY A 23 2.13 16.83 -67.09
CA GLY A 23 2.60 16.17 -68.29
C GLY A 23 2.05 14.75 -68.41
N SER A 24 1.00 14.60 -69.21
CA SER A 24 0.26 13.39 -69.61
C SER A 24 1.00 12.61 -70.70
N SER A 25 0.84 11.28 -70.77
CA SER A 25 0.07 10.59 -71.78
C SER A 25 0.32 9.08 -71.85
N ALA A 26 -0.70 8.40 -72.20
CA ALA A 26 -1.04 7.00 -72.31
C ALA A 26 -0.17 6.21 -73.33
N GLN A 27 -0.03 4.87 -73.16
CA GLN A 27 -0.67 3.90 -74.05
C GLN A 27 -0.33 2.44 -73.71
N GLN A 28 -1.31 1.62 -73.91
CA GLN A 28 -1.44 0.16 -73.73
C GLN A 28 -0.35 -0.70 -74.35
N SER A 29 -0.09 -1.87 -73.76
CA SER A 29 -0.35 -3.16 -74.41
C SER A 29 -0.07 -4.37 -73.51
N ALA A 30 -0.91 -5.28 -73.56
CA ALA A 30 -1.24 -6.57 -73.05
C ALA A 30 -0.14 -7.62 -72.81
N ALA A 31 -0.55 -8.51 -71.88
CA ALA A 31 -0.39 -9.96 -71.82
C ALA A 31 0.91 -10.58 -71.25
N GLY A 32 0.72 -11.32 -70.18
CA GLY A 32 1.71 -12.29 -69.68
C GLY A 32 1.33 -12.79 -68.27
N ALA A 33 0.54 -13.88 -68.23
CA ALA A 33 0.17 -14.55 -66.98
C ALA A 33 1.38 -15.09 -66.24
N GLY A 34 1.47 -14.80 -64.95
CA GLY A 34 2.44 -15.37 -64.05
C GLY A 34 1.97 -15.20 -62.62
N THR A 35 1.11 -16.09 -62.18
CA THR A 35 0.73 -16.24 -60.79
C THR A 35 1.97 -16.58 -59.95
N LYS A 36 2.56 -15.61 -59.30
CA LYS A 36 3.38 -15.83 -58.12
C LYS A 36 2.51 -15.63 -56.89
N ALA A 37 2.23 -16.73 -56.23
CA ALA A 37 1.70 -16.73 -54.88
C ALA A 37 2.67 -15.95 -53.99
N VAL A 38 2.22 -14.79 -53.52
CA VAL A 38 2.87 -14.10 -52.41
C VAL A 38 2.45 -14.90 -51.17
N SER A 39 3.36 -15.79 -50.77
CA SER A 39 3.31 -16.35 -49.42
C SER A 39 3.44 -15.17 -48.46
N GLY A 40 2.33 -14.69 -47.92
CA GLY A 40 2.34 -13.84 -46.75
C GLY A 40 2.96 -14.65 -45.64
N GLU A 41 4.22 -14.41 -45.37
CA GLU A 41 4.79 -14.74 -44.07
C GLU A 41 3.98 -13.95 -43.04
N THR A 42 3.06 -14.64 -42.38
CA THR A 42 2.58 -14.26 -41.08
C THR A 42 3.83 -14.17 -40.20
N LYS A 43 4.32 -12.96 -39.95
CA LYS A 43 5.25 -12.73 -38.85
C LYS A 43 4.65 -13.42 -37.65
N ALA A 44 5.30 -14.50 -37.22
CA ALA A 44 5.05 -15.11 -35.94
C ALA A 44 4.99 -13.97 -34.92
N ALA A 45 3.94 -13.95 -34.10
CA ALA A 45 3.83 -13.06 -32.96
C ALA A 45 5.16 -13.16 -32.22
N GLY A 46 5.87 -12.03 -32.14
CA GLY A 46 7.17 -11.96 -31.49
C GLY A 46 7.03 -12.53 -30.08
N ASP A 47 8.06 -13.19 -29.64
CA ASP A 47 8.18 -13.78 -28.31
C ASP A 47 7.73 -12.71 -27.30
N ALA A 48 6.54 -12.94 -26.67
CA ALA A 48 5.96 -11.97 -25.77
C ALA A 48 6.97 -11.76 -24.63
N SER A 49 7.33 -10.51 -24.34
CA SER A 49 8.28 -10.19 -23.29
C SER A 49 7.92 -10.95 -22.02
N LYS A 50 8.85 -11.72 -21.48
CA LYS A 50 8.69 -12.41 -20.19
C LYS A 50 9.09 -11.53 -19.01
N THR A 51 9.40 -10.27 -19.25
CA THR A 51 9.74 -9.30 -18.22
C THR A 51 8.51 -8.48 -17.83
N ILE A 52 8.22 -8.43 -16.53
CA ILE A 52 7.15 -7.64 -15.94
C ILE A 52 7.78 -6.37 -15.37
N LYS A 53 7.37 -5.22 -15.87
CA LYS A 53 7.81 -3.91 -15.40
C LYS A 53 6.90 -3.44 -14.29
N ILE A 54 7.45 -3.21 -13.11
CA ILE A 54 6.71 -2.82 -11.91
C ILE A 54 7.20 -1.45 -11.44
N GLY A 55 6.28 -0.49 -11.30
CA GLY A 55 6.53 0.74 -10.56
C GLY A 55 6.18 0.55 -9.09
N ALA A 56 6.99 1.10 -8.18
CA ALA A 56 6.71 1.04 -6.75
C ALA A 56 6.72 2.44 -6.13
N ILE A 57 5.74 2.72 -5.24
CA ILE A 57 5.55 4.03 -4.58
C ILE A 57 5.42 3.78 -3.08
N CYS A 58 6.17 4.50 -2.25
CA CYS A 58 6.05 4.50 -0.79
C CYS A 58 6.70 5.77 -0.21
N SER A 59 6.42 6.10 1.05
CA SER A 59 6.99 7.27 1.72
C SER A 59 8.44 7.01 2.13
N LEU A 60 9.39 7.59 1.41
CA LEU A 60 10.84 7.49 1.70
C LEU A 60 11.34 8.65 2.58
N THR A 61 10.52 9.67 2.78
CA THR A 61 10.86 10.86 3.59
C THR A 61 9.77 11.15 4.62
N GLY A 62 10.12 11.97 5.65
CA GLY A 62 9.22 12.33 6.74
C GLY A 62 9.25 11.34 7.91
N GLY A 63 8.26 11.44 8.81
CA GLY A 63 8.18 10.64 10.04
C GLY A 63 8.03 9.14 9.79
N SER A 64 7.48 8.76 8.65
CA SER A 64 7.22 7.37 8.26
C SER A 64 8.24 6.80 7.25
N ALA A 65 9.41 7.43 7.09
CA ALA A 65 10.45 7.02 6.14
C ALA A 65 10.90 5.56 6.31
N ILE A 66 10.79 5.01 7.51
CA ILE A 66 11.13 3.62 7.82
C ILE A 66 10.27 2.62 7.03
N TYR A 67 9.04 2.98 6.65
CA TYR A 67 8.20 2.17 5.78
C TYR A 67 8.74 2.15 4.35
N GLY A 68 9.14 3.31 3.82
CA GLY A 68 9.71 3.40 2.48
C GLY A 68 11.05 2.68 2.35
N GLU A 69 11.90 2.73 3.37
CA GLU A 69 13.12 1.92 3.42
C GLU A 69 12.78 0.43 3.39
N GLY A 70 11.80 0.00 4.21
CA GLY A 70 11.31 -1.37 4.21
C GLY A 70 10.79 -1.81 2.84
N ALA A 71 9.98 -0.97 2.19
CA ALA A 71 9.46 -1.20 0.84
C ALA A 71 10.58 -1.33 -0.20
N GLN A 72 11.56 -0.40 -0.20
CA GLN A 72 12.69 -0.44 -1.13
C GLN A 72 13.48 -1.73 -1.00
N ASN A 73 13.81 -2.12 0.23
CA ASN A 73 14.58 -3.33 0.52
C ASN A 73 13.80 -4.59 0.08
N ALA A 74 12.51 -4.65 0.40
CA ALA A 74 11.64 -5.77 0.10
C ALA A 74 11.42 -5.97 -1.41
N VAL A 75 11.12 -4.88 -2.12
CA VAL A 75 10.94 -4.89 -3.59
C VAL A 75 12.21 -5.36 -4.29
N THR A 76 13.38 -4.86 -3.84
CA THR A 76 14.68 -5.28 -4.39
C THR A 76 14.93 -6.76 -4.13
N MET A 77 14.73 -7.22 -2.89
CA MET A 77 14.96 -8.61 -2.50
C MET A 77 14.06 -9.58 -3.29
N ALA A 78 12.76 -9.29 -3.36
CA ALA A 78 11.81 -10.12 -4.09
C ALA A 78 12.13 -10.21 -5.59
N ALA A 79 12.46 -9.08 -6.21
CA ALA A 79 12.83 -9.04 -7.62
C ALA A 79 14.11 -9.85 -7.90
N GLU A 80 15.14 -9.72 -7.08
CA GLU A 80 16.38 -10.50 -7.20
C GLU A 80 16.14 -11.99 -7.02
N GLU A 81 15.33 -12.39 -6.03
CA GLU A 81 15.01 -13.80 -5.79
C GLU A 81 14.24 -14.41 -6.97
N ILE A 82 13.22 -13.74 -7.48
CA ILE A 82 12.47 -14.21 -8.63
C ILE A 82 13.39 -14.29 -9.86
N ASN A 83 14.22 -13.28 -10.08
CA ASN A 83 15.13 -13.22 -11.22
C ASN A 83 16.24 -14.27 -11.17
N SER A 84 16.65 -14.71 -9.99
CA SER A 84 17.67 -15.75 -9.78
C SER A 84 17.08 -17.16 -9.79
N SER A 85 15.76 -17.30 -9.74
CA SER A 85 15.07 -18.60 -9.77
C SER A 85 14.79 -19.06 -11.21
N ASP A 86 14.25 -20.29 -11.34
CA ASP A 86 13.77 -20.83 -12.61
C ASP A 86 12.40 -20.25 -13.02
N SER A 87 12.01 -19.09 -12.50
CA SER A 87 10.76 -18.43 -12.86
C SER A 87 10.71 -18.14 -14.35
N GLU A 88 9.60 -18.45 -14.97
CA GLU A 88 9.34 -18.15 -16.38
C GLU A 88 9.35 -16.63 -16.63
N TYR A 89 8.84 -15.85 -15.65
CA TYR A 89 8.77 -14.39 -15.73
C TYR A 89 9.86 -13.75 -14.90
N LYS A 90 10.42 -12.66 -15.40
CA LYS A 90 11.42 -11.84 -14.73
C LYS A 90 10.80 -10.50 -14.31
N ILE A 91 11.33 -9.90 -13.27
CA ILE A 91 10.86 -8.65 -12.70
C ILE A 91 11.85 -7.53 -13.00
N GLU A 92 11.37 -6.44 -13.54
CA GLU A 92 12.09 -5.18 -13.66
C GLU A 92 11.37 -4.12 -12.81
N ILE A 93 12.03 -3.63 -11.78
CA ILE A 93 11.55 -2.47 -11.05
C ILE A 93 11.98 -1.23 -11.85
N VAL A 94 11.00 -0.50 -12.41
CA VAL A 94 11.27 0.73 -13.15
C VAL A 94 11.83 1.83 -12.25
N ASN A 95 12.12 3.01 -12.76
CA ASN A 95 12.79 4.08 -12.03
C ASN A 95 14.21 3.66 -11.53
N GLY A 96 14.93 2.90 -12.35
CA GLY A 96 16.28 2.44 -12.01
C GLY A 96 16.33 1.49 -10.80
N GLY A 97 15.28 0.71 -10.57
CA GLY A 97 15.18 -0.23 -9.44
C GLY A 97 14.73 0.41 -8.13
N LYS A 98 14.23 1.65 -8.16
CA LYS A 98 13.93 2.41 -6.95
C LYS A 98 12.44 2.66 -6.77
N VAL A 99 12.02 2.57 -5.53
CA VAL A 99 10.72 3.08 -5.06
C VAL A 99 10.68 4.59 -5.21
N VAL A 100 9.56 5.14 -5.65
CA VAL A 100 9.35 6.59 -5.77
C VAL A 100 8.71 7.11 -4.49
N ASP A 101 9.24 8.22 -3.98
CA ASP A 101 8.75 8.86 -2.75
C ASP A 101 7.42 9.56 -2.97
N ASP A 102 6.43 9.24 -2.16
CA ASP A 102 5.16 9.96 -2.07
C ASP A 102 5.13 10.97 -0.91
N ALA A 103 6.16 11.00 -0.06
CA ALA A 103 6.29 11.87 1.10
C ALA A 103 5.06 11.88 2.03
N SER A 104 4.27 10.79 2.06
CA SER A 104 2.97 10.69 2.75
C SER A 104 1.99 11.80 2.34
N ASP A 105 2.08 12.30 1.10
CA ASP A 105 1.29 13.40 0.56
C ASP A 105 0.58 12.96 -0.74
N ALA A 106 -0.75 13.11 -0.78
CA ALA A 106 -1.59 12.68 -1.91
C ALA A 106 -1.17 13.32 -3.25
N LYS A 107 -0.71 14.58 -3.24
CA LYS A 107 -0.28 15.27 -4.46
C LYS A 107 1.07 14.75 -4.95
N GLN A 108 1.99 14.49 -4.03
CA GLN A 108 3.29 13.89 -4.37
C GLN A 108 3.11 12.46 -4.89
N ALA A 109 2.19 11.71 -4.31
CA ALA A 109 1.84 10.38 -4.78
C ALA A 109 1.31 10.36 -6.22
N ILE A 110 0.43 11.31 -6.59
CA ILE A 110 -0.02 11.48 -7.98
C ILE A 110 1.16 11.83 -8.89
N ASN A 111 2.09 12.67 -8.45
CA ASN A 111 3.29 13.00 -9.21
C ASN A 111 4.18 11.76 -9.40
N ALA A 112 4.36 10.95 -8.34
CA ALA A 112 5.10 9.69 -8.38
C ALA A 112 4.47 8.71 -9.39
N TYR A 113 3.16 8.50 -9.32
CA TYR A 113 2.40 7.69 -10.26
C TYR A 113 2.61 8.16 -11.70
N ASN A 114 2.40 9.44 -11.98
CA ASN A 114 2.56 10.02 -13.31
C ASN A 114 4.02 9.92 -13.83
N SER A 115 5.00 9.94 -12.94
CA SER A 115 6.40 9.73 -13.29
C SER A 115 6.65 8.29 -13.74
N LEU A 116 6.15 7.31 -12.98
CA LEU A 116 6.29 5.90 -13.30
C LEU A 116 5.58 5.53 -14.59
N MET A 117 4.40 6.10 -14.88
CA MET A 117 3.65 5.84 -16.12
C MET A 117 4.43 6.20 -17.40
N LYS A 118 5.42 7.11 -17.32
CA LYS A 118 6.30 7.44 -18.46
C LYS A 118 7.25 6.30 -18.84
N GLU A 119 7.50 5.38 -17.91
CA GLU A 119 8.35 4.20 -18.13
C GLU A 119 7.56 2.97 -18.60
N SER A 120 6.25 3.15 -18.85
CA SER A 120 5.34 2.11 -19.34
C SER A 120 5.37 0.84 -18.47
N PRO A 121 5.07 0.94 -17.15
CA PRO A 121 4.98 -0.22 -16.28
C PRO A 121 3.79 -1.11 -16.67
N ASN A 122 3.87 -2.39 -16.30
CA ASN A 122 2.76 -3.34 -16.42
C ASN A 122 1.86 -3.34 -15.17
N ALA A 123 2.42 -2.94 -14.02
CA ALA A 123 1.73 -2.82 -12.76
C ALA A 123 2.37 -1.74 -11.86
N ILE A 124 1.57 -1.19 -10.95
CA ILE A 124 2.03 -0.30 -9.88
C ILE A 124 1.79 -1.00 -8.53
N VAL A 125 2.77 -0.96 -7.64
CA VAL A 125 2.71 -1.44 -6.26
C VAL A 125 2.78 -0.25 -5.31
N GLY A 126 1.89 -0.20 -4.32
CA GLY A 126 1.83 0.90 -3.34
C GLY A 126 0.48 1.66 -3.47
N CYS A 127 0.23 2.72 -2.72
CA CYS A 127 1.04 3.23 -1.62
C CYS A 127 0.67 2.54 -0.31
N PHE A 128 1.36 2.89 0.79
CA PHE A 128 1.09 2.29 2.10
C PHE A 128 -0.09 2.97 2.83
N PHE A 129 -0.17 4.29 2.79
CA PHE A 129 -1.19 5.07 3.49
C PHE A 129 -2.50 5.18 2.69
N SER A 130 -3.65 5.02 3.36
CA SER A 130 -4.97 5.07 2.72
C SER A 130 -5.26 6.42 2.05
N SER A 131 -4.99 7.53 2.74
CA SER A 131 -5.20 8.90 2.24
C SER A 131 -4.36 9.22 1.00
N VAL A 132 -3.23 8.53 0.85
CA VAL A 132 -2.32 8.66 -0.30
C VAL A 132 -2.72 7.72 -1.43
N THR A 133 -3.20 6.53 -1.09
CA THR A 133 -3.57 5.50 -2.07
C THR A 133 -4.89 5.80 -2.78
N LEU A 134 -5.89 6.34 -2.07
CA LEU A 134 -7.23 6.61 -2.62
C LEU A 134 -7.20 7.43 -3.92
N PRO A 135 -6.50 8.57 -4.00
CA PRO A 135 -6.43 9.34 -5.25
C PRO A 135 -5.66 8.62 -6.37
N ILE A 136 -4.64 7.83 -6.03
CA ILE A 136 -3.92 7.01 -7.02
C ILE A 136 -4.80 5.88 -7.54
N ALA A 137 -5.55 5.21 -6.67
CA ALA A 137 -6.47 4.15 -7.07
C ALA A 137 -7.53 4.66 -8.05
N GLU A 138 -8.04 5.87 -7.83
CA GLU A 138 -8.96 6.53 -8.76
C GLU A 138 -8.29 6.80 -10.12
N GLN A 139 -7.03 7.28 -10.12
CA GLN A 139 -6.30 7.54 -11.36
C GLN A 139 -5.94 6.24 -12.10
N ALA A 140 -5.41 5.24 -11.39
CA ALA A 140 -5.05 3.93 -11.95
C ALA A 140 -6.27 3.21 -12.56
N SER A 141 -7.44 3.33 -11.91
CA SER A 141 -8.70 2.81 -12.45
C SER A 141 -9.07 3.47 -13.79
N LYS A 142 -8.96 4.80 -13.91
CA LYS A 142 -9.19 5.53 -15.16
C LYS A 142 -8.24 5.12 -16.29
N ASP A 143 -6.99 4.82 -15.92
CA ASP A 143 -5.93 4.41 -16.86
C ASP A 143 -5.99 2.91 -17.18
N ASN A 144 -6.90 2.15 -16.55
CA ASN A 144 -6.94 0.68 -16.57
C ASN A 144 -5.59 0.06 -16.17
N MET A 145 -4.85 0.69 -15.27
CA MET A 145 -3.58 0.22 -14.75
C MET A 145 -3.82 -0.69 -13.55
N LEU A 146 -3.13 -1.84 -13.51
CA LEU A 146 -3.09 -2.67 -12.31
C LEU A 146 -2.42 -1.89 -11.18
N LEU A 147 -3.17 -1.61 -10.12
CA LEU A 147 -2.64 -1.13 -8.84
C LEU A 147 -2.82 -2.23 -7.79
N LEU A 148 -1.72 -2.65 -7.19
CA LEU A 148 -1.73 -3.51 -6.00
C LEU A 148 -1.36 -2.64 -4.80
N ALA A 149 -2.38 -2.24 -4.03
CA ALA A 149 -2.22 -1.45 -2.82
C ALA A 149 -1.64 -2.30 -1.69
N THR A 150 -0.61 -1.79 -1.02
CA THR A 150 0.12 -2.48 0.04
C THR A 150 0.00 -1.71 1.35
N GLY A 151 -0.82 -2.19 2.27
CA GLY A 151 -1.03 -1.55 3.58
C GLY A 151 -2.15 -0.50 3.63
N ALA A 152 -2.69 -0.06 2.50
CA ALA A 152 -3.83 0.86 2.48
C ALA A 152 -5.13 0.12 2.80
N THR A 153 -5.52 0.13 4.08
CA THR A 153 -6.61 -0.68 4.64
C THR A 153 -8.01 -0.06 4.49
N ASN A 154 -8.11 1.21 4.08
CA ASN A 154 -9.42 1.84 3.86
C ASN A 154 -10.24 1.08 2.81
N LYS A 155 -11.48 0.70 3.16
CA LYS A 155 -12.35 -0.15 2.33
C LYS A 155 -12.61 0.40 0.93
N ASP A 156 -12.54 1.73 0.74
CA ASP A 156 -12.90 2.39 -0.51
C ASP A 156 -11.79 2.34 -1.57
N VAL A 157 -10.60 1.81 -1.25
CA VAL A 157 -9.46 1.72 -2.19
C VAL A 157 -9.78 0.83 -3.38
N THR A 158 -10.15 -0.42 -3.17
CA THR A 158 -10.46 -1.38 -4.23
C THR A 158 -11.78 -1.08 -4.94
N LEU A 159 -12.69 -0.39 -4.26
CA LEU A 159 -13.96 0.07 -4.87
C LEU A 159 -13.77 1.15 -5.96
N LYS A 160 -12.54 1.64 -6.17
CA LYS A 160 -12.24 2.59 -7.26
C LYS A 160 -12.29 1.95 -8.64
N GLY A 161 -12.12 0.62 -8.75
CA GLY A 161 -12.28 -0.06 -10.03
C GLY A 161 -11.70 -1.48 -10.09
N PRO A 162 -12.03 -2.23 -11.15
CA PRO A 162 -11.68 -3.64 -11.28
C PRO A 162 -10.18 -3.92 -11.52
N SER A 163 -9.37 -2.88 -11.71
CA SER A 163 -7.91 -2.97 -11.85
C SER A 163 -7.18 -2.72 -10.53
N ILE A 164 -7.92 -2.49 -9.43
CA ILE A 164 -7.37 -2.16 -8.12
C ILE A 164 -7.52 -3.37 -7.20
N PHE A 165 -6.40 -3.81 -6.65
CA PHE A 165 -6.31 -4.94 -5.72
C PHE A 165 -5.51 -4.53 -4.48
N ARG A 166 -5.55 -5.34 -3.43
CA ARG A 166 -4.69 -5.16 -2.25
C ARG A 166 -4.20 -6.49 -1.69
N ASP A 167 -3.14 -6.45 -0.90
CA ASP A 167 -2.59 -7.59 -0.17
C ASP A 167 -2.80 -7.49 1.35
N CYS A 168 -3.27 -6.34 1.83
CA CYS A 168 -3.61 -6.08 3.23
C CYS A 168 -5.11 -6.33 3.52
N PHE A 169 -5.47 -6.59 4.77
CA PHE A 169 -6.87 -6.62 5.20
C PHE A 169 -7.50 -5.22 5.14
N ILE A 170 -8.81 -5.13 5.38
CA ILE A 170 -9.55 -3.86 5.37
C ILE A 170 -9.89 -3.39 6.79
N ASP A 171 -10.05 -2.06 6.98
CA ASP A 171 -10.41 -1.46 8.28
C ASP A 171 -11.66 -2.06 8.92
N PRO A 172 -12.75 -2.37 8.20
CA PRO A 172 -13.92 -3.04 8.79
C PRO A 172 -13.55 -4.37 9.45
N TYR A 173 -12.68 -5.14 8.84
CA TYR A 173 -12.23 -6.41 9.38
C TYR A 173 -11.25 -6.21 10.55
N GLN A 174 -10.28 -5.30 10.40
CA GLN A 174 -9.32 -4.96 11.45
C GLN A 174 -10.01 -4.45 12.71
N GLY A 175 -10.97 -3.51 12.57
CA GLY A 175 -11.76 -2.97 13.68
C GLY A 175 -12.61 -4.03 14.38
N LYS A 176 -13.18 -4.98 13.63
CA LYS A 176 -13.88 -6.14 14.17
C LYS A 176 -12.94 -7.00 15.02
N MET A 177 -11.74 -7.31 14.53
CA MET A 177 -10.77 -8.13 15.27
C MET A 177 -10.25 -7.41 16.51
N ALA A 178 -9.99 -6.12 16.45
CA ALA A 178 -9.60 -5.31 17.60
C ALA A 178 -10.69 -5.29 18.69
N ALA A 179 -11.95 -5.11 18.31
CA ALA A 179 -13.09 -5.14 19.25
C ALA A 179 -13.32 -6.54 19.84
N GLN A 180 -13.12 -7.60 19.06
CA GLN A 180 -13.18 -8.98 19.54
C GLN A 180 -12.09 -9.24 20.57
N PHE A 181 -10.85 -8.86 20.28
CA PHE A 181 -9.72 -8.98 21.21
C PHE A 181 -9.99 -8.20 22.50
N ALA A 182 -10.49 -6.96 22.42
CA ALA A 182 -10.86 -6.15 23.57
C ALA A 182 -11.93 -6.86 24.45
N LYS A 183 -12.93 -7.50 23.82
CA LYS A 183 -13.93 -8.30 24.52
C LYS A 183 -13.32 -9.51 25.23
N GLU A 184 -12.42 -10.25 24.57
CA GLU A 184 -11.72 -11.41 25.13
C GLU A 184 -10.86 -11.03 26.35
N LYS A 185 -10.25 -9.83 26.30
CA LYS A 185 -9.51 -9.24 27.44
C LYS A 185 -10.44 -8.76 28.57
N GLY A 186 -11.73 -8.68 28.33
CA GLY A 186 -12.73 -8.25 29.30
C GLY A 186 -12.82 -6.73 29.50
N TRP A 187 -12.24 -5.94 28.59
CA TRP A 187 -12.35 -4.47 28.63
C TRP A 187 -13.77 -4.03 28.32
N LYS A 188 -14.27 -3.02 29.06
CA LYS A 188 -15.68 -2.62 29.02
C LYS A 188 -15.93 -1.18 28.64
N LYS A 189 -14.97 -0.28 28.90
CA LYS A 189 -15.11 1.16 28.69
C LYS A 189 -13.96 1.66 27.81
N ALA A 190 -14.23 1.82 26.53
CA ALA A 190 -13.25 2.29 25.57
C ALA A 190 -13.22 3.82 25.50
N ALA A 191 -12.04 4.41 25.51
CA ALA A 191 -11.78 5.70 24.89
C ALA A 191 -11.23 5.48 23.48
N VAL A 192 -11.54 6.38 22.56
CA VAL A 192 -11.00 6.36 21.18
C VAL A 192 -10.41 7.72 20.88
N ILE A 193 -9.15 7.77 20.44
CA ILE A 193 -8.52 9.00 19.93
C ILE A 193 -8.11 8.72 18.48
N TYR A 194 -8.42 9.62 17.56
CA TYR A 194 -8.20 9.41 16.14
C TYR A 194 -7.77 10.69 15.42
N ALA A 195 -7.03 10.55 14.33
CA ALA A 195 -6.62 11.65 13.47
C ALA A 195 -7.73 11.95 12.45
N LYS A 196 -8.40 13.12 12.64
CA LYS A 196 -9.55 13.50 11.80
C LYS A 196 -9.20 13.86 10.36
N ASP A 197 -7.94 14.13 10.09
CA ASP A 197 -7.39 14.48 8.78
C ASP A 197 -6.81 13.26 8.04
N ASP A 198 -7.06 12.03 8.53
CA ASP A 198 -6.54 10.80 7.92
C ASP A 198 -7.63 9.76 7.66
N ASP A 199 -7.69 9.24 6.43
CA ASP A 199 -8.74 8.30 6.00
C ASP A 199 -8.64 6.92 6.66
N TYR A 200 -7.42 6.43 6.94
CA TYR A 200 -7.20 5.21 7.70
C TYR A 200 -7.72 5.35 9.13
N SER A 201 -7.26 6.38 9.83
CA SER A 201 -7.63 6.62 11.23
C SER A 201 -9.15 6.76 11.40
N ASN A 202 -9.81 7.48 10.48
CA ASN A 202 -11.27 7.60 10.47
C ASN A 202 -11.96 6.26 10.18
N GLY A 203 -11.53 5.52 9.16
CA GLY A 203 -12.13 4.25 8.77
C GLY A 203 -12.03 3.20 9.88
N LEU A 204 -10.83 3.05 10.46
CA LEU A 204 -10.58 2.08 11.51
C LEU A 204 -11.28 2.47 12.83
N LYS A 205 -11.34 3.77 13.19
CA LYS A 205 -12.15 4.26 14.33
C LYS A 205 -13.61 3.88 14.17
N ASP A 206 -14.22 4.15 13.01
CA ASP A 206 -15.63 3.86 12.77
C ASP A 206 -15.91 2.36 12.87
N ALA A 207 -15.08 1.54 12.26
CA ALA A 207 -15.18 0.09 12.33
C ALA A 207 -15.02 -0.45 13.75
N PHE A 208 -14.07 0.09 14.53
CA PHE A 208 -13.88 -0.29 15.93
C PHE A 208 -15.11 0.08 16.77
N ILE A 209 -15.62 1.31 16.68
CA ILE A 209 -16.77 1.79 17.48
C ILE A 209 -18.02 0.95 17.20
N GLU A 210 -18.30 0.64 15.92
CA GLU A 210 -19.41 -0.21 15.53
C GLU A 210 -19.31 -1.60 16.18
N ASN A 211 -18.16 -2.24 16.06
CA ASN A 211 -17.92 -3.58 16.59
C ASN A 211 -17.77 -3.60 18.11
N ALA A 212 -17.23 -2.56 18.74
CA ALA A 212 -17.18 -2.40 20.19
C ALA A 212 -18.59 -2.42 20.78
N LYS A 213 -19.52 -1.64 20.21
CA LYS A 213 -20.94 -1.63 20.61
C LYS A 213 -21.58 -3.01 20.47
N ALA A 214 -21.35 -3.71 19.34
CA ALA A 214 -21.86 -5.07 19.11
C ALA A 214 -21.30 -6.09 20.14
N ASN A 215 -20.10 -5.86 20.67
CA ASN A 215 -19.45 -6.68 21.68
C ASN A 215 -19.74 -6.26 23.14
N GLY A 216 -20.61 -5.27 23.36
CA GLY A 216 -21.00 -4.79 24.70
C GLY A 216 -19.90 -3.94 25.37
N ILE A 217 -19.04 -3.30 24.58
CA ILE A 217 -18.02 -2.34 25.02
C ILE A 217 -18.61 -0.93 24.85
N GLU A 218 -18.67 -0.18 25.95
CA GLU A 218 -19.11 1.21 25.95
C GLU A 218 -17.99 2.15 25.49
N VAL A 219 -18.23 2.98 24.48
CA VAL A 219 -17.31 4.05 24.10
C VAL A 219 -17.63 5.28 24.95
N VAL A 220 -16.84 5.53 25.98
CA VAL A 220 -17.05 6.61 26.97
C VAL A 220 -16.44 7.94 26.55
N TYR A 221 -15.52 7.94 25.58
CA TYR A 221 -14.88 9.14 25.05
C TYR A 221 -14.41 8.91 23.61
N THR A 222 -14.61 9.94 22.77
CA THR A 222 -14.00 10.02 21.44
C THR A 222 -13.31 11.38 21.34
N GLY A 223 -11.99 11.36 21.18
CA GLY A 223 -11.14 12.54 21.05
C GLY A 223 -10.55 12.65 19.63
N GLU A 224 -10.42 13.87 19.14
CA GLU A 224 -9.81 14.17 17.87
C GLU A 224 -8.37 14.62 18.06
N CYS A 225 -7.53 14.26 17.08
CA CYS A 225 -6.21 14.86 16.83
C CYS A 225 -6.01 15.07 15.33
N THR A 226 -4.84 15.50 14.95
CA THR A 226 -4.36 15.52 13.56
C THR A 226 -3.10 14.67 13.43
N THR A 227 -2.75 14.30 12.20
CA THR A 227 -1.50 13.57 11.90
C THR A 227 -0.23 14.33 12.27
N LYS A 228 -0.35 15.62 12.58
CA LYS A 228 0.78 16.52 12.91
C LYS A 228 0.82 16.92 14.38
N ASP A 229 -0.12 16.46 15.19
CA ASP A 229 -0.15 16.81 16.61
C ASP A 229 1.02 16.15 17.35
N THR A 230 1.63 16.91 18.24
CA THR A 230 2.76 16.45 19.06
C THR A 230 2.46 16.52 20.56
N ASP A 231 1.33 17.08 20.97
CA ASP A 231 0.87 17.18 22.36
C ASP A 231 -0.53 16.54 22.50
N PHE A 232 -0.61 15.50 23.30
CA PHE A 232 -1.81 14.72 23.58
C PHE A 232 -2.30 14.85 25.03
N SER A 233 -1.76 15.80 25.80
CA SER A 233 -2.04 15.97 27.23
C SER A 233 -3.53 16.20 27.51
N SER A 234 -4.21 16.96 26.64
CA SER A 234 -5.65 17.22 26.78
C SER A 234 -6.48 15.94 26.59
N GLN A 235 -6.23 15.20 25.50
CA GLN A 235 -6.93 13.95 25.18
C GLN A 235 -6.65 12.90 26.27
N ALA A 236 -5.39 12.74 26.70
CA ALA A 236 -4.99 11.84 27.76
C ALA A 236 -5.72 12.12 29.08
N SER A 237 -5.83 13.40 29.48
CA SER A 237 -6.58 13.81 30.66
C SER A 237 -8.07 13.44 30.57
N GLN A 238 -8.68 13.58 29.40
CA GLN A 238 -10.08 13.17 29.16
C GLN A 238 -10.27 11.66 29.25
N VAL A 239 -9.34 10.84 28.71
CA VAL A 239 -9.36 9.38 28.83
C VAL A 239 -9.48 8.95 30.28
N VAL A 240 -8.63 9.54 31.16
CA VAL A 240 -8.64 9.27 32.60
C VAL A 240 -9.92 9.78 33.23
N ALA A 241 -10.35 11.03 33.00
CA ALA A 241 -11.53 11.65 33.59
C ALA A 241 -12.84 10.92 33.23
N LYS A 242 -12.90 10.29 32.04
CA LYS A 242 -14.06 9.49 31.61
C LYS A 242 -14.08 8.07 32.18
N GLY A 243 -13.03 7.68 32.89
CA GLY A 243 -12.95 6.35 33.51
C GLY A 243 -12.85 5.23 32.46
N ALA A 244 -12.18 5.46 31.34
CA ALA A 244 -11.89 4.40 30.40
C ALA A 244 -10.97 3.34 31.03
N ASP A 245 -11.17 2.07 30.72
CA ASP A 245 -10.28 0.97 31.08
C ASP A 245 -9.42 0.52 29.89
N PHE A 246 -9.71 1.06 28.71
CA PHE A 246 -9.07 0.75 27.45
C PHE A 246 -9.04 1.98 26.56
N LEU A 247 -7.89 2.23 25.87
CA LEU A 247 -7.74 3.29 24.89
C LEU A 247 -7.44 2.68 23.52
N PHE A 248 -8.27 3.00 22.52
CA PHE A 248 -8.02 2.64 21.12
C PHE A 248 -7.48 3.85 20.36
N TYR A 249 -6.32 3.68 19.68
CA TYR A 249 -5.62 4.74 18.97
C TYR A 249 -5.20 4.29 17.56
N PRO A 250 -6.09 4.37 16.55
CA PRO A 250 -5.80 3.99 15.18
C PRO A 250 -5.04 5.10 14.43
N CYS A 251 -3.77 5.29 14.76
CA CYS A 251 -2.90 6.26 14.14
C CYS A 251 -1.54 5.64 13.80
N PHE A 252 -0.63 6.43 13.23
CA PHE A 252 0.65 5.94 12.75
C PHE A 252 1.80 6.11 13.74
N LEU A 253 2.84 5.36 13.51
CA LEU A 253 4.03 5.13 14.34
C LEU A 253 4.69 6.39 14.90
N ASP A 254 4.66 7.51 14.18
CA ASP A 254 5.30 8.78 14.57
C ASP A 254 4.61 9.49 15.74
N THR A 255 3.29 9.31 15.89
CA THR A 255 2.51 9.90 16.99
C THR A 255 2.25 8.92 18.15
N VAL A 256 2.46 7.62 17.92
CA VAL A 256 2.17 6.56 18.91
C VAL A 256 2.96 6.74 20.21
N PRO A 257 4.30 6.95 20.20
CA PRO A 257 5.05 7.15 21.45
C PRO A 257 4.62 8.39 22.22
N LEU A 258 4.19 9.43 21.49
CA LEU A 258 3.75 10.69 22.08
C LEU A 258 2.43 10.52 22.83
N LEU A 259 1.43 9.84 22.21
CA LEU A 259 0.17 9.57 22.86
C LEU A 259 0.32 8.59 24.02
N VAL A 260 1.03 7.49 23.83
CA VAL A 260 1.26 6.48 24.89
C VAL A 260 1.95 7.16 26.07
N GLY A 261 2.99 7.96 25.81
CA GLY A 261 3.67 8.76 26.82
C GLY A 261 2.70 9.66 27.60
N ALA A 262 1.92 10.48 26.90
CA ALA A 262 0.97 11.41 27.48
C ALA A 262 -0.13 10.68 28.31
N ALA A 263 -0.64 9.54 27.81
CA ALA A 263 -1.64 8.75 28.53
C ALA A 263 -1.09 8.20 29.85
N ARG A 264 0.13 7.63 29.85
CA ARG A 264 0.77 7.15 31.08
C ARG A 264 1.12 8.27 32.05
N ASP A 265 1.61 9.41 31.57
CA ASP A 265 1.90 10.59 32.39
C ASP A 265 0.65 11.23 33.02
N ALA A 266 -0.50 11.13 32.34
CA ALA A 266 -1.82 11.49 32.89
C ALA A 266 -2.36 10.48 33.93
N GLY A 267 -1.67 9.36 34.17
CA GLY A 267 -2.06 8.32 35.11
C GLY A 267 -2.98 7.24 34.53
N PHE A 268 -3.10 7.13 33.21
CA PHE A 268 -3.84 6.05 32.59
C PHE A 268 -3.08 4.73 32.70
N THR A 269 -3.64 3.76 33.43
CA THR A 269 -3.05 2.42 33.64
C THR A 269 -3.73 1.32 32.82
N GLY A 270 -4.82 1.66 32.11
CA GLY A 270 -5.55 0.73 31.25
C GLY A 270 -4.74 0.29 30.04
N ALA A 271 -5.27 -0.68 29.29
CA ALA A 271 -4.67 -1.11 28.05
C ALA A 271 -4.74 -0.03 26.97
N ILE A 272 -3.71 0.04 26.12
CA ILE A 272 -3.70 0.90 24.93
C ILE A 272 -3.52 0.01 23.71
N MET A 273 -4.38 0.19 22.69
CA MET A 273 -4.29 -0.62 21.48
C MET A 273 -4.42 0.25 20.24
N GLY A 274 -3.65 -0.09 19.22
CA GLY A 274 -3.75 0.50 17.90
C GLY A 274 -3.97 -0.49 16.78
N GLY A 275 -3.87 0.01 15.56
CA GLY A 275 -3.89 -0.78 14.35
C GLY A 275 -2.49 -1.05 13.81
N ASP A 276 -2.43 -1.54 12.58
CA ASP A 276 -1.21 -1.87 11.85
C ASP A 276 -0.25 -0.68 11.66
N GLY A 277 -0.77 0.53 11.69
CA GLY A 277 0.03 1.76 11.68
C GLY A 277 1.00 1.92 12.86
N TRP A 278 0.92 1.07 13.89
CA TRP A 278 1.86 1.09 15.03
C TRP A 278 3.16 0.34 14.76
N ASP A 279 3.20 -0.49 13.71
CA ASP A 279 4.40 -1.29 13.43
C ASP A 279 5.58 -0.40 13.04
N GLY A 280 6.70 -0.57 13.72
CA GLY A 280 7.88 0.29 13.56
C GLY A 280 7.90 1.54 14.45
N ALA A 281 6.95 1.70 15.39
CA ALA A 281 6.98 2.80 16.36
C ALA A 281 8.27 2.78 17.19
N ASP A 282 8.94 3.92 17.27
CA ASP A 282 10.16 4.07 18.08
C ASP A 282 9.80 4.23 19.57
N THR A 283 10.05 3.19 20.35
CA THR A 283 9.78 3.16 21.79
C THR A 283 10.93 3.68 22.63
N LYS A 284 12.04 4.07 22.01
CA LYS A 284 13.26 4.47 22.71
C LYS A 284 13.02 5.64 23.68
N GLY A 285 13.40 5.42 24.93
CA GLY A 285 13.23 6.40 26.02
C GLY A 285 11.85 6.43 26.67
N VAL A 286 10.93 5.58 26.21
CA VAL A 286 9.58 5.40 26.76
C VAL A 286 9.19 3.90 26.82
N GLU A 287 10.16 3.01 26.83
CA GLU A 287 9.98 1.55 26.75
C GLU A 287 9.04 1.03 27.84
N ASP A 288 9.16 1.57 29.06
CA ASP A 288 8.35 1.21 30.22
C ASP A 288 6.88 1.66 30.11
N LYS A 289 6.59 2.66 29.26
CA LYS A 289 5.23 3.16 29.02
C LYS A 289 4.45 2.27 28.04
N PHE A 290 5.14 1.41 27.30
CA PHE A 290 4.54 0.47 26.36
C PHE A 290 4.06 -0.84 26.99
N ASP A 291 4.22 -1.01 28.29
CA ASP A 291 3.59 -2.12 29.00
C ASP A 291 2.08 -2.05 28.86
N ASN A 292 1.44 -3.23 28.62
CA ASN A 292 0.00 -3.34 28.36
C ASN A 292 -0.44 -2.56 27.11
N CYS A 293 0.44 -2.46 26.11
CA CYS A 293 0.12 -1.93 24.79
C CYS A 293 0.02 -3.06 23.76
N TYR A 294 -0.87 -2.91 22.77
CA TYR A 294 -1.18 -3.91 21.76
C TYR A 294 -1.43 -3.25 20.42
N PHE A 295 -1.27 -4.00 19.33
CA PHE A 295 -1.72 -3.56 18.01
C PHE A 295 -2.01 -4.75 17.09
N THR A 296 -2.97 -4.53 16.18
CA THR A 296 -3.23 -5.46 15.08
C THR A 296 -2.19 -5.27 13.99
N ASN A 297 -1.79 -6.36 13.32
CA ASN A 297 -0.81 -6.29 12.25
C ASN A 297 -1.07 -7.35 11.18
N HIS A 298 -0.44 -7.18 10.02
CA HIS A 298 -0.54 -8.09 8.87
C HIS A 298 0.25 -9.37 9.06
N TYR A 299 1.27 -9.34 9.90
CA TYR A 299 2.14 -10.48 10.26
C TYR A 299 2.84 -10.21 11.60
N SER A 300 3.60 -11.16 12.07
CA SER A 300 4.60 -10.94 13.12
C SER A 300 5.94 -11.51 12.69
N SER A 301 7.02 -10.76 12.89
CA SER A 301 8.38 -11.25 12.61
C SER A 301 8.83 -12.40 13.53
N GLU A 302 8.04 -12.71 14.56
CA GLU A 302 8.25 -13.85 15.46
C GLU A 302 7.40 -15.07 15.09
N ASP A 303 6.53 -14.97 14.07
CA ASP A 303 5.76 -16.13 13.57
C ASP A 303 6.74 -17.16 12.96
N THR A 304 6.54 -18.41 13.35
CA THR A 304 7.40 -19.55 12.93
C THR A 304 6.94 -20.19 11.62
N ALA A 305 5.89 -19.69 10.99
CA ALA A 305 5.45 -20.16 9.68
C ALA A 305 6.61 -20.07 8.66
N PRO A 306 6.83 -21.09 7.81
CA PRO A 306 7.98 -21.14 6.91
C PRO A 306 8.15 -19.91 6.03
N ALA A 307 7.06 -19.33 5.51
CA ALA A 307 7.10 -18.14 4.67
C ALA A 307 7.63 -16.92 5.46
N VAL A 308 7.15 -16.74 6.70
CA VAL A 308 7.61 -15.66 7.57
C VAL A 308 9.07 -15.87 7.97
N SER A 309 9.42 -17.06 8.48
CA SER A 309 10.77 -17.36 8.94
C SER A 309 11.82 -17.18 7.83
N ASN A 310 11.50 -17.61 6.61
CA ASN A 310 12.40 -17.45 5.45
C ASN A 310 12.57 -15.97 5.07
N PHE A 311 11.47 -15.21 4.98
CA PHE A 311 11.53 -13.78 4.70
C PHE A 311 12.36 -13.04 5.77
N VAL A 312 12.02 -13.22 7.04
CA VAL A 312 12.65 -12.55 8.16
C VAL A 312 14.15 -12.85 8.23
N THR A 313 14.55 -14.12 8.02
CA THR A 313 15.96 -14.52 8.02
C THR A 313 16.72 -13.83 6.90
N LYS A 314 16.25 -13.92 5.66
CA LYS A 314 16.92 -13.31 4.51
C LYS A 314 16.96 -11.78 4.60
N TYR A 315 15.86 -11.17 5.06
CA TYR A 315 15.79 -9.73 5.22
C TYR A 315 16.81 -9.25 6.25
N LYS A 316 16.86 -9.90 7.43
CA LYS A 316 17.83 -9.58 8.48
C LYS A 316 19.29 -9.75 8.05
N GLU A 317 19.59 -10.81 7.32
CA GLU A 317 20.92 -11.06 6.78
C GLU A 317 21.38 -9.96 5.81
N LYS A 318 20.45 -9.45 5.01
CA LYS A 318 20.79 -8.49 3.95
C LYS A 318 20.70 -7.03 4.38
N TYR A 319 19.72 -6.69 5.23
CA TYR A 319 19.36 -5.31 5.54
C TYR A 319 19.33 -4.98 7.04
N GLY A 320 19.48 -5.97 7.92
CA GLY A 320 19.32 -5.76 9.36
C GLY A 320 17.85 -5.80 9.80
N THR A 321 17.54 -5.17 10.93
CA THR A 321 16.22 -5.26 11.57
C THR A 321 15.46 -3.95 11.60
N GLU A 322 16.09 -2.83 11.32
CA GLU A 322 15.52 -1.50 11.57
C GLU A 322 14.28 -1.23 10.72
N SER A 323 14.33 -1.58 9.43
CA SER A 323 13.20 -1.42 8.50
C SER A 323 12.41 -2.70 8.25
N LEU A 324 12.58 -3.73 9.10
CA LEU A 324 11.79 -4.96 9.06
C LEU A 324 10.45 -4.76 9.76
N ASN A 325 9.45 -4.36 9.01
CA ASN A 325 8.10 -4.06 9.46
C ASN A 325 7.04 -4.64 8.49
N ALA A 326 5.75 -4.41 8.77
CA ALA A 326 4.66 -4.90 7.93
C ALA A 326 4.73 -4.36 6.50
N CYS A 327 5.18 -3.12 6.32
CA CYS A 327 5.36 -2.55 4.99
C CYS A 327 6.35 -3.38 4.16
N ALA A 328 7.50 -3.74 4.73
CA ALA A 328 8.47 -4.61 4.07
C ALA A 328 7.85 -5.97 3.67
N ALA A 329 7.09 -6.60 4.58
CA ALA A 329 6.46 -7.89 4.34
C ALA A 329 5.42 -7.82 3.20
N LEU A 330 4.57 -6.79 3.21
CA LEU A 330 3.55 -6.60 2.18
C LEU A 330 4.16 -6.28 0.81
N TYR A 331 5.14 -5.36 0.74
CA TYR A 331 5.81 -5.08 -0.55
C TYR A 331 6.58 -6.29 -1.11
N TYR A 332 7.13 -7.14 -0.24
CA TYR A 332 7.72 -8.40 -0.67
C TYR A 332 6.68 -9.34 -1.28
N ASP A 333 5.56 -9.56 -0.59
CA ASP A 333 4.46 -10.38 -1.07
C ASP A 333 3.85 -9.82 -2.37
N ALA A 334 3.70 -8.50 -2.48
CA ALA A 334 3.14 -7.84 -3.66
C ALA A 334 3.92 -8.14 -4.94
N ILE A 335 5.26 -8.16 -4.90
CA ILE A 335 6.07 -8.52 -6.06
C ILE A 335 5.86 -9.99 -6.47
N TYR A 336 5.75 -10.89 -5.49
CA TYR A 336 5.43 -12.30 -5.76
C TYR A 336 4.01 -12.49 -6.28
N MET A 337 3.02 -11.73 -5.76
CA MET A 337 1.64 -11.75 -6.26
C MET A 337 1.57 -11.34 -7.73
N ILE A 338 2.31 -10.29 -8.14
CA ILE A 338 2.36 -9.88 -9.56
C ILE A 338 3.00 -10.96 -10.43
N ALA A 339 4.07 -11.61 -9.96
CA ALA A 339 4.68 -12.72 -10.68
C ALA A 339 3.71 -13.91 -10.83
N GLU A 340 2.92 -14.22 -9.79
CA GLU A 340 1.88 -15.24 -9.84
C GLU A 340 0.71 -14.84 -10.75
N ALA A 341 0.34 -13.55 -10.77
CA ALA A 341 -0.66 -13.01 -11.69
C ALA A 341 -0.25 -13.21 -13.15
N ALA A 342 1.03 -13.05 -13.48
CA ALA A 342 1.52 -13.31 -14.83
C ALA A 342 1.41 -14.78 -15.23
N LYS A 343 1.66 -15.71 -14.32
CA LYS A 343 1.45 -17.16 -14.55
C LYS A 343 -0.03 -17.48 -14.77
N ASN A 344 -0.91 -16.97 -13.92
CA ASN A 344 -2.35 -17.17 -14.01
C ASN A 344 -2.95 -16.55 -15.29
N GLY A 345 -2.51 -15.33 -15.64
CA GLY A 345 -2.92 -14.60 -16.82
C GLY A 345 -2.23 -15.03 -18.11
N LYS A 346 -1.12 -15.78 -18.00
CA LYS A 346 -0.27 -16.30 -19.09
C LYS A 346 0.38 -15.23 -19.97
N ALA A 347 0.57 -14.04 -19.45
CA ALA A 347 1.25 -12.93 -20.12
C ALA A 347 1.65 -11.84 -19.10
N THR A 348 2.43 -10.85 -19.57
CA THR A 348 2.96 -9.77 -18.73
C THR A 348 2.27 -8.43 -18.94
N ASP A 349 1.37 -8.32 -19.92
CA ASP A 349 0.61 -7.09 -20.13
C ASP A 349 -0.40 -6.83 -18.98
N THR A 350 -0.73 -5.59 -18.74
CA THR A 350 -1.57 -5.15 -17.63
C THR A 350 -2.93 -5.87 -17.59
N ALA A 351 -3.59 -6.07 -18.73
CA ALA A 351 -4.90 -6.72 -18.77
C ALA A 351 -4.80 -8.21 -18.36
N SER A 352 -3.75 -8.90 -18.78
CA SER A 352 -3.45 -10.28 -18.38
C SER A 352 -3.12 -10.38 -16.89
N LEU A 353 -2.36 -9.42 -16.35
CA LEU A 353 -2.07 -9.35 -14.91
C LEU A 353 -3.35 -9.13 -14.10
N ILE A 354 -4.23 -8.20 -14.49
CA ILE A 354 -5.52 -7.97 -13.83
C ILE A 354 -6.35 -9.26 -13.81
N LYS A 355 -6.42 -9.95 -14.95
CA LYS A 355 -7.12 -11.24 -15.04
C LYS A 355 -6.49 -12.28 -14.11
N GLY A 356 -5.17 -12.31 -14.02
CA GLY A 356 -4.43 -13.25 -13.15
C GLY A 356 -4.58 -12.95 -11.67
N MET A 357 -4.83 -11.69 -11.29
CA MET A 357 -5.12 -11.27 -9.91
C MET A 357 -6.55 -11.65 -9.47
N THR A 358 -7.50 -11.66 -10.40
CA THR A 358 -8.91 -11.89 -10.08
C THR A 358 -9.12 -13.24 -9.39
N LYS A 359 -9.64 -13.22 -8.15
CA LYS A 359 -9.86 -14.41 -7.30
C LYS A 359 -8.59 -15.25 -7.08
N MET A 360 -7.42 -14.64 -7.14
CA MET A 360 -6.15 -15.29 -6.84
C MET A 360 -6.14 -15.81 -5.40
N THR A 361 -5.70 -17.06 -5.22
CA THR A 361 -5.26 -17.55 -3.92
C THR A 361 -3.75 -17.42 -3.85
N PHE A 362 -3.25 -16.78 -2.82
CA PHE A 362 -1.82 -16.51 -2.61
C PHE A 362 -1.39 -16.97 -1.22
N THR A 363 -0.16 -17.47 -1.13
CA THR A 363 0.50 -17.83 0.13
C THR A 363 1.83 -17.12 0.19
N GLY A 364 1.98 -16.23 1.17
CA GLY A 364 3.19 -15.43 1.38
C GLY A 364 3.47 -15.17 2.85
N VAL A 365 4.21 -14.10 3.12
CA VAL A 365 4.55 -13.65 4.49
C VAL A 365 3.29 -13.24 5.26
N GLY A 366 2.34 -12.60 4.56
CA GLY A 366 1.04 -12.22 5.13
C GLY A 366 0.07 -13.38 5.31
N GLY A 367 0.51 -14.65 5.15
CA GLY A 367 -0.31 -15.86 5.27
C GLY A 367 -0.92 -16.31 3.95
N THR A 368 -1.91 -17.21 4.04
CA THR A 368 -2.68 -17.69 2.88
C THR A 368 -4.03 -16.99 2.85
N PHE A 369 -4.38 -16.44 1.69
CA PHE A 369 -5.66 -15.77 1.47
C PHE A 369 -6.11 -15.89 0.02
N THR A 370 -7.39 -15.63 -0.20
CA THR A 370 -7.97 -15.52 -1.54
C THR A 370 -8.56 -14.14 -1.71
N LEU A 371 -8.29 -13.52 -2.84
CA LEU A 371 -8.89 -12.22 -3.19
C LEU A 371 -10.38 -12.42 -3.50
N ASP A 372 -11.22 -11.59 -2.90
CA ASP A 372 -12.65 -11.58 -3.15
C ASP A 372 -13.03 -10.93 -4.49
N GLU A 373 -14.30 -10.69 -4.71
CA GLU A 373 -14.82 -10.05 -5.92
C GLU A 373 -14.41 -8.57 -6.07
N ASN A 374 -14.04 -7.90 -4.97
CA ASN A 374 -13.57 -6.53 -4.96
C ASN A 374 -12.03 -6.45 -5.06
N GLY A 375 -11.31 -7.58 -4.97
CA GLY A 375 -9.85 -7.60 -4.93
C GLY A 375 -9.28 -7.44 -3.51
N ASP A 376 -10.08 -7.67 -2.48
CA ASP A 376 -9.70 -7.64 -1.08
C ASP A 376 -9.37 -9.05 -0.57
N PRO A 377 -8.31 -9.23 0.24
CA PRO A 377 -8.00 -10.51 0.84
C PRO A 377 -8.77 -10.73 2.15
N GLU A 378 -9.33 -11.91 2.34
CA GLU A 378 -9.76 -12.38 3.64
C GLU A 378 -8.60 -13.13 4.31
N LYS A 379 -7.92 -12.49 5.25
CA LYS A 379 -6.69 -13.00 5.87
C LYS A 379 -6.69 -12.86 7.38
N SER A 380 -5.78 -13.59 8.03
CA SER A 380 -5.59 -13.51 9.49
C SER A 380 -4.99 -12.17 9.92
N VAL A 381 -5.23 -11.81 11.18
CA VAL A 381 -4.68 -10.62 11.85
C VAL A 381 -3.76 -11.07 12.98
N ALA A 382 -2.50 -10.66 12.94
CA ALA A 382 -1.60 -10.81 14.08
C ALA A 382 -1.95 -9.78 15.16
N ILE A 383 -1.96 -10.21 16.41
CA ILE A 383 -1.98 -9.32 17.57
C ILE A 383 -0.58 -9.30 18.16
N ASN A 384 0.02 -8.15 18.13
CA ASN A 384 1.33 -7.91 18.74
C ASN A 384 1.17 -7.12 20.05
N THR A 385 2.17 -7.25 20.92
CA THR A 385 2.32 -6.51 22.16
C THR A 385 3.76 -6.01 22.30
N PHE A 386 4.09 -5.39 23.41
CA PHE A 386 5.44 -4.92 23.70
C PHE A 386 5.97 -5.53 24.99
N GLU A 387 7.25 -5.90 25.00
CA GLU A 387 8.01 -6.32 26.19
C GLU A 387 9.32 -5.57 26.21
N GLY A 388 9.51 -4.70 27.20
CA GLY A 388 10.68 -3.83 27.28
C GLY A 388 10.87 -2.97 26.04
N GLY A 389 9.78 -2.44 25.50
CA GLY A 389 9.73 -1.62 24.29
C GLY A 389 9.89 -2.40 22.98
N LYS A 390 10.09 -3.71 22.99
CA LYS A 390 10.23 -4.53 21.78
C LYS A 390 8.92 -5.20 21.42
N VAL A 391 8.61 -5.20 20.14
CA VAL A 391 7.43 -5.88 19.61
C VAL A 391 7.54 -7.39 19.87
N LYS A 392 6.45 -7.97 20.35
CA LYS A 392 6.27 -9.39 20.62
C LYS A 392 4.99 -9.90 20.01
N TRP A 393 5.05 -11.08 19.41
CA TRP A 393 3.88 -11.76 18.91
C TRP A 393 3.08 -12.35 20.09
N LEU A 394 1.79 -12.02 20.15
CA LEU A 394 0.91 -12.54 21.19
C LEU A 394 0.05 -13.71 20.66
N MET A 395 -0.60 -13.50 19.50
CA MET A 395 -1.48 -14.49 18.87
C MET A 395 -1.85 -14.07 17.44
N THR A 396 -2.47 -14.99 16.71
CA THR A 396 -3.10 -14.69 15.42
C THR A 396 -4.59 -14.98 15.49
N LEU A 397 -5.40 -14.02 15.06
CA LEU A 397 -6.85 -14.15 14.89
C LEU A 397 -7.13 -14.53 13.43
N SER A 398 -7.88 -15.60 13.21
CA SER A 398 -8.34 -15.97 11.87
C SER A 398 -9.77 -15.49 11.62
N PRO A 399 -10.22 -15.38 10.36
CA PRO A 399 -11.61 -15.06 10.03
C PRO A 399 -12.63 -15.99 10.70
N GLU A 400 -12.25 -17.24 10.94
CA GLU A 400 -13.07 -18.29 11.57
C GLU A 400 -13.00 -18.31 13.12
N GLY A 401 -12.26 -17.39 13.73
CA GLY A 401 -12.01 -17.31 15.17
C GLY A 401 -10.54 -17.52 15.55
N ALA A 402 -10.20 -17.28 16.82
CA ALA A 402 -8.83 -17.38 17.31
C ALA A 402 -8.26 -18.81 17.08
N LYS A 403 -7.21 -18.91 16.29
CA LYS A 403 -6.31 -20.08 16.29
C LYS A 403 -5.07 -19.71 17.11
N LYS A 404 -4.81 -20.53 18.11
CA LYS A 404 -3.58 -20.43 18.91
C LYS A 404 -2.39 -20.90 18.11
#